data_46091b2e43d305e0be2e2aeb8ea3263b
#
_entry.id   46091b2e43d305e0be2e2aeb8ea3263b
#
_cell.length_a   1.000
_cell.length_b   1.000
_cell.length_c   1.000
_cell.angle_alpha   90.00
_cell.angle_beta   90.00
_cell.angle_gamma   90.00
#
_symmetry.space_group_name_H-M   'P 1'
#
loop_
_entity.id
_entity.type
_entity.pdbx_description
1 polymer ?
#
loop_
_entity_poly.entity_id
_entity_poly.type
_entity_poly.pdbx_seq_one_letter_code
_entity_poly.pdbx_strand_id
1 'polypeptide(L)'
;GRQRQMCIRDRTMIGIFIALLSGALMSIQGVFNTEVTERTSIWVAGAFVQLTALIVCLAAWGITDRSSFMELKNVEPKYMLLGGAIGAFITITVIKSMEALGPARAVMLIVTAQLLVAYLIELFGIFGVDKQPFQWSKVAGMALAIAGILVFKWE
;
A
#
# COMPACT_ATOMS: atom_id res chain seq x y z
N GLY A 1 -4.08 32.05 -7.43
CA GLY A 1 -2.95 32.77 -7.87
C GLY A 1 -1.65 32.01 -7.73
N ARG A 2 -0.57 32.76 -7.78
CA ARG A 2 0.79 32.19 -7.77
C ARG A 2 1.08 31.42 -6.48
N GLN A 3 0.66 31.94 -5.33
CA GLN A 3 0.83 31.29 -4.04
C GLN A 3 0.06 29.97 -3.95
N ARG A 4 -1.14 29.92 -4.50
CA ARG A 4 -1.96 28.72 -4.53
C ARG A 4 -1.31 27.63 -5.37
N GLN A 5 -0.73 27.99 -6.52
CA GLN A 5 -0.01 27.04 -7.37
C GLN A 5 1.25 26.52 -6.69
N MET A 6 1.96 27.35 -5.94
CA MET A 6 3.14 26.92 -5.18
C MET A 6 2.76 25.95 -4.07
N CYS A 7 1.68 26.19 -3.33
CA CYS A 7 1.21 25.29 -2.28
C CYS A 7 0.80 23.93 -2.84
N ILE A 8 0.12 23.89 -3.98
CA ILE A 8 -0.27 22.64 -4.64
C ILE A 8 0.99 21.89 -5.12
N ARG A 9 1.96 22.59 -5.68
CA ARG A 9 3.21 22.00 -6.15
C ARG A 9 4.00 21.41 -5.00
N ASP A 10 4.15 22.13 -3.87
CA ASP A 10 4.84 21.64 -2.69
C ASP A 10 4.16 20.42 -2.11
N ARG A 11 2.85 20.43 -2.05
CA ARG A 11 2.04 19.32 -1.57
C ARG A 11 2.23 18.08 -2.43
N THR A 12 2.28 18.23 -3.75
CA THR A 12 2.52 17.14 -4.68
C THR A 12 3.94 16.58 -4.50
N MET A 13 4.93 17.44 -4.33
CA MET A 13 6.32 17.03 -4.10
C MET A 13 6.47 16.22 -2.81
N ILE A 14 5.86 16.68 -1.73
CA ILE A 14 5.85 15.98 -0.46
C ILE A 14 5.19 14.61 -0.61
N GLY A 15 4.07 14.54 -1.33
CA GLY A 15 3.37 13.29 -1.61
C GLY A 15 4.25 12.29 -2.35
N ILE A 16 5.02 12.75 -3.33
CA ILE A 16 5.94 11.89 -4.08
C ILE A 16 7.02 11.30 -3.15
N PHE A 17 7.65 12.12 -2.31
CA PHE A 17 8.68 11.63 -1.38
C PHE A 17 8.12 10.64 -0.38
N ILE A 18 6.93 10.90 0.16
CA ILE A 18 6.27 10.00 1.10
C ILE A 18 5.94 8.67 0.42
N ALA A 19 5.47 8.70 -0.83
CA ALA A 19 5.17 7.50 -1.59
C ALA A 19 6.43 6.64 -1.83
N LEU A 20 7.55 7.29 -2.17
CA LEU A 20 8.82 6.59 -2.36
C LEU A 20 9.30 5.96 -1.06
N LEU A 21 9.18 6.68 0.05
CA LEU A 21 9.52 6.17 1.36
C LEU A 21 8.65 4.97 1.72
N SER A 22 7.34 5.07 1.47
CA SER A 22 6.41 3.99 1.73
C SER A 22 6.79 2.72 0.97
N GLY A 23 7.12 2.86 -0.31
CA GLY A 23 7.56 1.72 -1.12
C GLY A 23 8.82 1.06 -0.58
N ALA A 24 9.80 1.88 -0.18
CA ALA A 24 11.03 1.36 0.43
C ALA A 24 10.74 0.60 1.73
N LEU A 25 9.90 1.18 2.58
CA LEU A 25 9.52 0.55 3.84
C LEU A 25 8.75 -0.76 3.62
N MET A 26 7.89 -0.80 2.62
CA MET A 26 7.14 -2.02 2.28
C MET A 26 8.06 -3.16 1.87
N SER A 27 9.09 -2.88 1.07
CA SER A 27 10.07 -3.89 0.66
C SER A 27 10.87 -4.39 1.86
N ILE A 28 11.34 -3.50 2.71
CA ILE A 28 12.09 -3.85 3.91
C ILE A 28 11.22 -4.69 4.85
N GLN A 29 9.98 -4.26 5.08
CA GLN A 29 9.04 -4.99 5.91
C GLN A 29 8.80 -6.41 5.38
N GLY A 30 8.60 -6.52 4.06
CA GLY A 30 8.36 -7.83 3.44
C GLY A 30 9.52 -8.79 3.67
N VAL A 31 10.75 -8.32 3.54
CA VAL A 31 11.93 -9.12 3.80
C VAL A 31 12.03 -9.52 5.26
N PHE A 32 11.83 -8.56 6.18
CA PHE A 32 11.85 -8.84 7.62
C PHE A 32 10.81 -9.88 8.00
N ASN A 33 9.59 -9.74 7.49
CA ASN A 33 8.51 -10.67 7.80
C ASN A 33 8.79 -12.06 7.26
N THR A 34 9.40 -12.16 6.09
CA THR A 34 9.77 -13.45 5.49
C THR A 34 10.83 -14.15 6.34
N GLU A 35 11.83 -13.41 6.80
CA GLU A 35 12.89 -13.97 7.66
C GLU A 35 12.33 -14.45 9.01
N VAL A 36 11.42 -13.69 9.60
CA VAL A 36 10.77 -14.10 10.85
C VAL A 36 9.93 -15.36 10.62
N THR A 37 9.24 -15.43 9.49
CA THR A 37 8.42 -16.59 9.12
C THR A 37 9.26 -17.86 9.01
N GLU A 38 10.46 -17.76 8.45
CA GLU A 38 11.36 -18.92 8.32
C GLU A 38 11.79 -19.49 9.66
N ARG A 39 11.86 -18.66 10.68
CA ARG A 39 12.29 -19.05 12.02
C ARG A 39 11.13 -19.40 12.97
N THR A 40 9.91 -19.08 12.59
CA THR A 40 8.71 -19.31 13.40
C THR A 40 7.66 -20.01 12.55
N SER A 41 6.59 -19.28 12.26
CA SER A 41 5.57 -19.69 11.30
C SER A 41 4.95 -18.44 10.70
N ILE A 42 4.26 -18.63 9.58
CA ILE A 42 3.63 -17.50 8.89
C ILE A 42 2.57 -16.83 9.78
N TRP A 43 1.85 -17.63 10.56
CA TRP A 43 0.80 -17.08 11.44
C TRP A 43 1.38 -16.35 12.65
N VAL A 44 2.47 -16.86 13.22
CA VAL A 44 3.17 -16.19 14.33
C VAL A 44 3.78 -14.88 13.84
N ALA A 45 4.45 -14.91 12.70
CA ALA A 45 5.04 -13.71 12.11
C ALA A 45 3.96 -12.66 11.80
N GLY A 46 2.87 -13.09 11.15
CA GLY A 46 1.76 -12.20 10.81
C GLY A 46 1.10 -11.58 12.03
N ALA A 47 0.84 -12.39 13.05
CA ALA A 47 0.23 -11.88 14.29
C ALA A 47 1.15 -10.89 14.99
N PHE A 48 2.43 -11.19 15.09
CA PHE A 48 3.41 -10.30 15.73
C PHE A 48 3.54 -8.97 14.99
N VAL A 49 3.57 -9.01 13.67
CA VAL A 49 3.64 -7.80 12.86
C VAL A 49 2.44 -6.90 13.08
N GLN A 50 1.23 -7.48 13.11
CA GLN A 50 0.03 -6.69 13.35
C GLN A 50 -0.01 -6.13 14.78
N LEU A 51 0.46 -6.91 15.76
CA LEU A 51 0.53 -6.45 17.13
C LEU A 51 1.48 -5.26 17.29
N THR A 52 2.68 -5.37 16.75
CA THR A 52 3.67 -4.27 16.81
C THR A 52 3.17 -3.04 16.07
N ALA A 53 2.49 -3.22 14.93
CA ALA A 53 1.87 -2.12 14.21
C ALA A 53 0.81 -1.44 15.06
N LEU A 54 -0.02 -2.21 15.74
CA LEU A 54 -1.04 -1.66 16.63
C LEU A 54 -0.41 -0.83 17.75
N ILE A 55 0.65 -1.33 18.36
CA ILE A 55 1.35 -0.63 19.46
C ILE A 55 1.90 0.71 18.95
N VAL A 56 2.54 0.73 17.78
CA VAL A 56 3.07 1.96 17.20
C VAL A 56 1.95 2.97 16.92
N CYS A 57 0.85 2.51 16.36
CA CYS A 57 -0.29 3.39 16.06
C CYS A 57 -0.92 3.95 17.33
N LEU A 58 -1.08 3.13 18.37
CA LEU A 58 -1.64 3.57 19.65
C LEU A 58 -0.71 4.56 20.34
N ALA A 59 0.60 4.34 20.29
CA ALA A 59 1.56 5.27 20.88
C ALA A 59 1.50 6.63 20.17
N ALA A 60 1.46 6.63 18.83
CA ALA A 60 1.32 7.86 18.05
C ALA A 60 -0.01 8.55 18.32
N TRP A 61 -1.09 7.79 18.44
CA TRP A 61 -2.40 8.33 18.79
C TRP A 61 -2.39 9.02 20.16
N GLY A 62 -1.78 8.36 21.15
CA GLY A 62 -1.69 8.90 22.50
C GLY A 62 -0.86 10.17 22.60
N ILE A 63 0.16 10.31 21.77
CA ILE A 63 1.06 11.49 21.75
C ILE A 63 0.45 12.64 20.98
N THR A 64 -0.21 12.37 19.86
CA THR A 64 -0.59 13.41 18.90
C THR A 64 -2.08 13.77 18.95
N ASP A 65 -2.95 12.81 18.73
CA ASP A 65 -4.33 13.08 18.34
C ASP A 65 -5.32 12.91 19.50
N ARG A 66 -5.34 11.75 20.14
CA ARG A 66 -6.26 11.41 21.22
C ARG A 66 -7.74 11.54 20.88
N SER A 67 -8.10 11.49 19.60
CA SER A 67 -9.49 11.49 19.21
C SER A 67 -10.20 10.21 19.67
N SER A 68 -11.52 10.27 19.81
CA SER A 68 -12.28 9.14 20.33
C SER A 68 -12.38 8.01 19.31
N PHE A 69 -12.10 6.77 19.75
CA PHE A 69 -12.33 5.59 18.92
C PHE A 69 -13.81 5.37 18.62
N MET A 70 -14.70 6.00 19.40
CA MET A 70 -16.13 5.92 19.15
C MET A 70 -16.55 6.59 17.82
N GLU A 71 -15.70 7.45 17.29
CA GLU A 71 -15.92 8.06 15.96
C GLU A 71 -15.98 7.03 14.85
N LEU A 72 -15.42 5.83 15.05
CA LEU A 72 -15.51 4.74 14.08
C LEU A 72 -16.96 4.31 13.80
N LYS A 73 -17.86 4.53 14.74
CA LYS A 73 -19.29 4.25 14.54
C LYS A 73 -19.92 5.14 13.48
N ASN A 74 -19.34 6.30 13.22
CA ASN A 74 -19.84 7.29 12.28
C ASN A 74 -19.38 7.04 10.84
N VAL A 75 -18.48 6.07 10.65
CA VAL A 75 -17.98 5.75 9.31
C VAL A 75 -19.04 4.99 8.53
N GLU A 76 -19.37 5.50 7.36
CA GLU A 76 -20.31 4.88 6.44
C GLU A 76 -19.74 4.91 5.02
N PRO A 77 -19.82 3.84 4.25
CA PRO A 77 -20.37 2.51 4.62
C PRO A 77 -19.42 1.73 5.53
N LYS A 78 -19.97 0.82 6.33
CA LYS A 78 -19.21 0.08 7.35
C LYS A 78 -18.13 -0.84 6.77
N TYR A 79 -18.26 -1.29 5.52
CA TYR A 79 -17.23 -2.14 4.91
C TYR A 79 -15.87 -1.45 4.79
N MET A 80 -15.83 -0.12 4.84
CA MET A 80 -14.57 0.64 4.85
C MET A 80 -13.70 0.32 6.06
N LEU A 81 -14.27 -0.23 7.12
CA LEU A 81 -13.54 -0.59 8.34
C LEU A 81 -12.78 -1.92 8.23
N LEU A 82 -12.91 -2.61 7.09
CA LEU A 82 -12.27 -3.92 6.87
C LEU A 82 -10.79 -3.80 6.48
N GLY A 83 -10.25 -2.58 6.42
CA GLY A 83 -8.85 -2.35 6.02
C GLY A 83 -7.85 -3.18 6.80
N GLY A 84 -8.05 -3.33 8.12
CA GLY A 84 -7.17 -4.14 8.95
C GLY A 84 -7.19 -5.63 8.61
N ALA A 85 -8.39 -6.17 8.35
CA ALA A 85 -8.54 -7.55 7.93
C ALA A 85 -7.88 -7.79 6.57
N ILE A 86 -8.09 -6.88 5.63
CA ILE A 86 -7.43 -6.92 4.32
C ILE A 86 -5.91 -6.83 4.52
N GLY A 87 -5.44 -5.97 5.42
CA GLY A 87 -4.02 -5.84 5.73
C GLY A 87 -3.39 -7.12 6.24
N ALA A 88 -4.12 -7.89 7.04
CA ALA A 88 -3.65 -9.19 7.50
C ALA A 88 -3.46 -10.17 6.33
N PHE A 89 -4.43 -10.23 5.41
CA PHE A 89 -4.30 -11.05 4.21
C PHE A 89 -3.16 -10.58 3.31
N ILE A 90 -2.97 -9.26 3.19
CA ILE A 90 -1.85 -8.69 2.43
C ILE A 90 -0.53 -9.17 3.02
N THR A 91 -0.36 -9.07 4.33
CA THR A 91 0.87 -9.50 5.00
C THR A 91 1.18 -10.97 4.70
N ILE A 92 0.18 -11.84 4.85
CA ILE A 92 0.34 -13.28 4.61
C ILE A 92 0.68 -13.56 3.14
N THR A 93 -0.02 -12.93 2.20
CA THR A 93 0.21 -13.16 0.78
C THR A 93 1.55 -12.60 0.30
N VAL A 94 1.97 -11.46 0.84
CA VAL A 94 3.30 -10.88 0.54
C VAL A 94 4.40 -11.83 1.01
N ILE A 95 4.29 -12.33 2.24
CA ILE A 95 5.28 -13.28 2.78
C ILE A 95 5.37 -14.51 1.88
N LYS A 96 4.23 -15.09 1.53
CA LYS A 96 4.20 -16.29 0.67
C LYS A 96 4.80 -16.03 -0.71
N SER A 97 4.51 -14.88 -1.30
CA SER A 97 5.05 -14.54 -2.61
C SER A 97 6.56 -14.31 -2.56
N MET A 98 7.07 -13.69 -1.50
CA MET A 98 8.51 -13.48 -1.33
C MET A 98 9.25 -14.81 -1.08
N GLU A 99 8.64 -15.73 -0.33
CA GLU A 99 9.22 -17.06 -0.14
C GLU A 99 9.32 -17.84 -1.46
N ALA A 100 8.29 -17.73 -2.31
CA ALA A 100 8.22 -18.47 -3.56
C ALA A 100 9.06 -17.86 -4.68
N LEU A 101 9.10 -16.52 -4.77
CA LEU A 101 9.65 -15.80 -5.94
C LEU A 101 10.90 -14.99 -5.63
N GLY A 102 11.18 -14.75 -4.35
CA GLY A 102 12.20 -13.79 -3.93
C GLY A 102 11.67 -12.36 -3.88
N PRO A 103 12.35 -11.46 -3.14
CA PRO A 103 11.84 -10.11 -2.92
C PRO A 103 11.59 -9.31 -4.18
N ALA A 104 12.53 -9.29 -5.13
CA ALA A 104 12.43 -8.44 -6.31
C ALA A 104 11.28 -8.85 -7.24
N ARG A 105 11.17 -10.14 -7.53
CA ARG A 105 10.09 -10.65 -8.40
C ARG A 105 8.73 -10.47 -7.75
N ALA A 106 8.63 -10.76 -6.46
CA ALA A 106 7.39 -10.61 -5.73
C ALA A 106 6.91 -9.16 -5.76
N VAL A 107 7.80 -8.21 -5.47
CA VAL A 107 7.45 -6.77 -5.47
C VAL A 107 7.01 -6.31 -6.85
N MET A 108 7.67 -6.77 -7.90
CA MET A 108 7.27 -6.40 -9.26
C MET A 108 5.85 -6.83 -9.60
N LEU A 109 5.50 -8.06 -9.27
CA LEU A 109 4.15 -8.56 -9.53
C LEU A 109 3.12 -7.86 -8.64
N ILE A 110 3.48 -7.61 -7.38
CA ILE A 110 2.62 -6.87 -6.46
C ILE A 110 2.34 -5.47 -6.99
N VAL A 111 3.38 -4.75 -7.42
CA VAL A 111 3.24 -3.39 -7.95
C VAL A 111 2.38 -3.39 -9.21
N THR A 112 2.55 -4.36 -10.10
CA THR A 112 1.74 -4.48 -11.30
C THR A 112 0.26 -4.61 -10.95
N ALA A 113 -0.08 -5.51 -10.04
CA ALA A 113 -1.46 -5.71 -9.60
C ALA A 113 -2.00 -4.46 -8.90
N GLN A 114 -1.20 -3.82 -8.03
CA GLN A 114 -1.59 -2.58 -7.36
C GLN A 114 -1.91 -1.47 -8.36
N LEU A 115 -1.06 -1.31 -9.35
CA LEU A 115 -1.24 -0.25 -10.35
C LEU A 115 -2.53 -0.48 -11.15
N LEU A 116 -2.77 -1.70 -11.61
CA LEU A 116 -3.96 -2.03 -12.38
C LEU A 116 -5.23 -1.83 -11.56
N VAL A 117 -5.26 -2.34 -10.34
CA VAL A 117 -6.45 -2.24 -9.47
C VAL A 117 -6.70 -0.78 -9.09
N ALA A 118 -5.66 -0.02 -8.74
CA ALA A 118 -5.81 1.39 -8.38
C ALA A 118 -6.37 2.19 -9.56
N TYR A 119 -5.88 1.94 -10.76
CA TYR A 119 -6.40 2.63 -11.95
C TYR A 119 -7.86 2.27 -12.24
N LEU A 120 -8.23 1.00 -12.08
CA LEU A 120 -9.62 0.58 -12.24
C LEU A 120 -10.54 1.24 -11.22
N ILE A 121 -10.08 1.39 -9.97
CA ILE A 121 -10.84 2.08 -8.94
C ILE A 121 -11.09 3.55 -9.33
N GLU A 122 -10.07 4.24 -9.81
CA GLU A 122 -10.22 5.61 -10.28
C GLU A 122 -11.11 5.72 -11.51
N LEU A 123 -10.96 4.79 -12.45
CA LEU A 123 -11.70 4.81 -13.71
C LEU A 123 -13.21 4.64 -13.49
N PHE A 124 -13.59 3.76 -12.58
CA PHE A 124 -15.00 3.49 -12.28
C PHE A 124 -15.54 4.32 -11.13
N GLY A 125 -14.69 5.00 -10.38
CA GLY A 125 -15.11 5.80 -9.22
C GLY A 125 -15.68 4.95 -8.10
N ILE A 126 -15.05 3.80 -7.82
CA ILE A 126 -15.49 2.86 -6.79
C ILE A 126 -14.97 3.29 -5.42
N PHE A 127 -15.64 2.85 -4.35
CA PHE A 127 -15.23 3.05 -2.95
C PHE A 127 -15.10 4.51 -2.53
N GLY A 128 -15.91 5.39 -3.12
CA GLY A 128 -15.91 6.81 -2.76
C GLY A 128 -14.81 7.63 -3.44
N VAL A 129 -14.03 7.01 -4.32
CA VAL A 129 -13.01 7.73 -5.10
C VAL A 129 -13.67 8.48 -6.24
N ASP A 130 -13.23 9.72 -6.48
CA ASP A 130 -13.75 10.51 -7.60
C ASP A 130 -13.39 9.85 -8.92
N LYS A 131 -14.43 9.69 -9.76
CA LYS A 131 -14.26 9.07 -11.09
C LYS A 131 -13.37 9.95 -11.96
N GLN A 132 -12.32 9.35 -12.51
CA GLN A 132 -11.43 10.03 -13.44
C GLN A 132 -11.76 9.64 -14.88
N PRO A 133 -11.62 10.56 -15.85
CA PRO A 133 -11.86 10.23 -17.24
C PRO A 133 -10.80 9.27 -17.78
N PHE A 134 -11.23 8.38 -18.68
CA PHE A 134 -10.31 7.48 -19.36
C PHE A 134 -9.32 8.27 -20.22
N GLN A 135 -8.05 7.95 -20.12
CA GLN A 135 -7.01 8.57 -20.93
C GLN A 135 -6.08 7.50 -21.51
N TRP A 136 -5.85 7.57 -22.79
CA TRP A 136 -4.94 6.64 -23.45
C TRP A 136 -3.50 6.77 -22.97
N SER A 137 -3.08 7.98 -22.56
CA SER A 137 -1.75 8.20 -22.00
C SER A 137 -1.50 7.37 -20.75
N LYS A 138 -2.52 7.20 -19.91
CA LYS A 138 -2.42 6.37 -18.69
C LYS A 138 -2.29 4.89 -19.04
N VAL A 139 -3.03 4.42 -20.05
CA VAL A 139 -2.93 3.05 -20.53
C VAL A 139 -1.53 2.79 -21.10
N ALA A 140 -1.01 3.74 -21.89
CA ALA A 140 0.33 3.64 -22.45
C ALA A 140 1.40 3.59 -21.35
N GLY A 141 1.26 4.44 -20.31
CA GLY A 141 2.17 4.46 -19.17
C GLY A 141 2.17 3.14 -18.40
N MET A 142 0.98 2.57 -18.16
CA MET A 142 0.87 1.27 -17.51
C MET A 142 1.48 0.17 -18.37
N ALA A 143 1.25 0.19 -19.66
CA ALA A 143 1.83 -0.79 -20.58
C ALA A 143 3.36 -0.73 -20.57
N LEU A 144 3.93 0.48 -20.55
CA LEU A 144 5.38 0.66 -20.43
C LEU A 144 5.91 0.14 -19.10
N ALA A 145 5.20 0.40 -17.99
CA ALA A 145 5.60 -0.07 -16.69
C ALA A 145 5.60 -1.60 -16.64
N ILE A 146 4.55 -2.23 -17.17
CA ILE A 146 4.44 -3.69 -17.22
C ILE A 146 5.54 -4.27 -18.12
N ALA A 147 5.79 -3.66 -19.26
CA ALA A 147 6.87 -4.09 -20.17
C ALA A 147 8.23 -4.01 -19.46
N GLY A 148 8.50 -2.92 -18.73
CA GLY A 148 9.72 -2.77 -17.95
C GLY A 148 9.87 -3.84 -16.88
N ILE A 149 8.79 -4.16 -16.19
CA ILE A 149 8.76 -5.22 -15.18
C ILE A 149 9.07 -6.58 -15.81
N LEU A 150 8.48 -6.86 -16.97
CA LEU A 150 8.73 -8.13 -17.67
C LEU A 150 10.20 -8.25 -18.12
N VAL A 151 10.78 -7.15 -18.60
CA VAL A 151 12.21 -7.14 -18.98
C VAL A 151 13.09 -7.41 -17.76
N PHE A 152 12.80 -6.76 -16.64
CA PHE A 152 13.56 -6.96 -15.40
C PHE A 152 13.46 -8.40 -14.89
N LYS A 153 12.28 -8.98 -15.00
CA LYS A 153 12.01 -10.34 -14.49
C LYS A 153 12.63 -11.43 -15.36
N TRP A 154 12.90 -11.16 -16.61
CA TRP A 154 13.18 -12.17 -17.63
C TRP A 154 14.51 -12.92 -17.45
N GLU A 155 15.21 -12.73 -16.38
CA GLU A 155 16.38 -13.58 -16.07
C GLU A 155 15.96 -14.74 -15.17
#